data_6f61c6498196cf047bced4aa5ba5bb77
#
_entry.id   6f61c6498196cf047bced4aa5ba5bb77
#
_cell.length_a   1.000
_cell.length_b   1.000
_cell.length_c   1.000
_cell.angle_alpha   90.00
_cell.angle_beta   90.00
_cell.angle_gamma   90.00
#
_symmetry.space_group_name_H-M   'P 1'
#
loop_
_entity.id
_entity.type
_entity.pdbx_description
1 polymer ?
#
loop_
_entity_poly.entity_id
_entity_poly.type
_entity_poly.pdbx_seq_one_letter_code
_entity_poly.pdbx_strand_id
1 'polypeptide(L)'
;MVNVFVASRVRVLGLDPGRLGAQVWGCEQGGKLTSACYSGANLVPVGVGTPQEIAAYADRALRHGRRCSSVVGSADVVTQLWQHLRPYWGPAREIRPVQPLMAISGPPRVEPDAGVRRVRLDEIDILLPASIAMFTEEVGVSPLAGDGGAAYRARVTELVRSGRAFARIEGGRVIFKAEVGAATEQACQVQGVWVHPEFRGLGVAAPGMAAVVIESQKSIAPVVSLYVNDFNLPARAAYRRAGFAEVGQFMSVLF
;
A
#
# COMPACT_ATOMS: atom_id res chain seq x y z
N MET A 1 -7.93 8.36 5.31
CA MET A 1 -7.50 7.04 4.78
C MET A 1 -6.86 7.16 3.41
N VAL A 2 -7.46 7.87 2.46
CA VAL A 2 -6.95 8.01 1.08
C VAL A 2 -5.49 8.52 1.02
N ASN A 3 -5.07 9.33 1.97
CA ASN A 3 -3.77 10.00 1.99
C ASN A 3 -2.75 9.39 2.96
N VAL A 4 -3.03 8.23 3.55
CA VAL A 4 -2.16 7.62 4.61
C VAL A 4 -0.73 7.45 4.14
N PHE A 5 -0.53 6.99 2.90
CA PHE A 5 0.82 6.79 2.34
C PHE A 5 1.63 8.09 2.33
N VAL A 6 1.11 9.16 1.72
CA VAL A 6 1.84 10.43 1.61
C VAL A 6 2.00 11.09 2.97
N ALA A 7 0.94 11.12 3.79
CA ALA A 7 1.00 11.68 5.14
C ALA A 7 2.03 10.96 6.03
N SER A 8 2.10 9.64 5.95
CA SER A 8 3.10 8.83 6.67
C SER A 8 4.53 9.19 6.25
N ARG A 9 4.78 9.34 4.95
CA ARG A 9 6.11 9.69 4.42
C ARG A 9 6.54 11.08 4.84
N VAL A 10 5.66 12.07 4.65
CA VAL A 10 5.94 13.47 4.98
C VAL A 10 6.15 13.65 6.49
N ARG A 11 5.36 12.96 7.33
CA ARG A 11 5.52 13.05 8.79
C ARG A 11 6.88 12.55 9.27
N VAL A 12 7.39 11.47 8.69
CA VAL A 12 8.66 10.85 9.12
C VAL A 12 9.87 11.56 8.53
N LEU A 13 9.79 11.94 7.26
CA LEU A 13 10.94 12.40 6.47
C LEU A 13 10.94 13.92 6.22
N GLY A 14 9.81 14.61 6.52
CA GLY A 14 9.61 16.02 6.17
C GLY A 14 9.33 16.21 4.68
N LEU A 15 9.41 17.48 4.24
CA LEU A 15 9.19 17.87 2.84
C LEU A 15 10.49 18.07 2.06
N ASP A 16 11.65 17.93 2.69
CA ASP A 16 12.94 18.02 2.02
C ASP A 16 13.08 16.91 0.97
N PRO A 17 13.28 17.23 -0.32
CA PRO A 17 13.30 16.24 -1.39
C PRO A 17 14.41 15.18 -1.25
N GLY A 18 15.55 15.56 -0.69
CA GLY A 18 16.69 14.64 -0.49
C GLY A 18 16.37 13.57 0.56
N ARG A 19 15.71 13.96 1.65
CA ARG A 19 15.30 13.03 2.73
C ARG A 19 14.07 12.22 2.33
N LEU A 20 13.09 12.88 1.69
CA LEU A 20 11.84 12.23 1.28
C LEU A 20 12.04 11.25 0.12
N GLY A 21 13.09 11.46 -0.71
CA GLY A 21 13.29 10.76 -1.97
C GLY A 21 12.20 11.08 -3.01
N ALA A 22 11.54 12.24 -2.88
CA ALA A 22 10.41 12.66 -3.68
C ALA A 22 10.18 14.16 -3.55
N GLN A 23 9.35 14.72 -4.42
CA GLN A 23 8.82 16.07 -4.28
C GLN A 23 7.34 16.00 -3.87
N VAL A 24 6.87 17.02 -3.14
CA VAL A 24 5.45 17.25 -2.93
C VAL A 24 5.10 18.58 -3.60
N TRP A 25 4.22 18.49 -4.58
CA TRP A 25 3.70 19.66 -5.28
C TRP A 25 2.37 20.05 -4.65
N GLY A 26 2.16 21.33 -4.38
CA GLY A 26 0.91 21.86 -3.82
C GLY A 26 0.22 22.78 -4.79
N CYS A 27 -1.10 22.78 -4.82
CA CYS A 27 -1.93 23.87 -5.34
C CYS A 27 -2.45 24.70 -4.17
N GLU A 28 -2.38 26.01 -4.33
CA GLU A 28 -2.80 26.99 -3.32
C GLU A 28 -3.82 27.93 -3.90
N GLN A 29 -4.86 28.20 -3.14
CA GLN A 29 -5.88 29.19 -3.48
C GLN A 29 -6.18 30.07 -2.25
N GLY A 30 -5.99 31.35 -2.40
CA GLY A 30 -6.22 32.30 -1.30
C GLY A 30 -5.36 32.03 -0.05
N GLY A 31 -4.11 31.62 -0.21
CA GLY A 31 -3.20 31.33 0.89
C GLY A 31 -3.44 29.97 1.59
N LYS A 32 -4.31 29.12 1.02
CA LYS A 32 -4.62 27.79 1.56
C LYS A 32 -4.25 26.70 0.57
N LEU A 33 -3.55 25.68 1.06
CA LEU A 33 -3.30 24.45 0.28
C LEU A 33 -4.63 23.73 0.03
N THR A 34 -5.01 23.58 -1.24
CA THR A 34 -6.26 22.94 -1.66
C THR A 34 -6.07 21.48 -2.05
N SER A 35 -4.95 21.18 -2.67
CA SER A 35 -4.57 19.81 -3.05
C SER A 35 -3.05 19.66 -3.12
N ALA A 36 -2.57 18.43 -3.19
CA ALA A 36 -1.15 18.14 -3.35
C ALA A 36 -0.93 16.93 -4.28
N CYS A 37 0.31 16.76 -4.74
CA CYS A 37 0.72 15.58 -5.48
C CYS A 37 2.13 15.16 -5.04
N TYR A 38 2.27 13.95 -4.53
CA TYR A 38 3.55 13.34 -4.22
C TYR A 38 4.16 12.77 -5.51
N SER A 39 5.39 13.15 -5.82
CA SER A 39 6.13 12.74 -7.01
C SER A 39 7.46 12.11 -6.62
N GLY A 40 7.50 10.79 -6.63
CA GLY A 40 8.67 9.96 -6.31
C GLY A 40 8.64 8.66 -7.12
N ALA A 41 8.94 7.53 -6.46
CA ALA A 41 8.79 6.20 -7.08
C ALA A 41 7.33 5.92 -7.49
N ASN A 42 6.37 6.58 -6.85
CA ASN A 42 4.97 6.63 -7.27
C ASN A 42 4.56 8.09 -7.48
N LEU A 43 3.62 8.34 -8.39
CA LEU A 43 2.91 9.61 -8.49
C LEU A 43 1.56 9.46 -7.79
N VAL A 44 1.37 10.22 -6.70
CA VAL A 44 0.19 10.07 -5.83
C VAL A 44 -0.49 11.41 -5.63
N PRO A 45 -1.61 11.67 -6.33
CA PRO A 45 -2.43 12.84 -6.04
C PRO A 45 -3.09 12.71 -4.67
N VAL A 46 -3.15 13.81 -3.92
CA VAL A 46 -3.63 13.89 -2.54
C VAL A 46 -4.76 14.92 -2.46
N GLY A 47 -5.86 14.54 -1.88
CA GLY A 47 -7.06 15.37 -1.83
C GLY A 47 -7.97 15.19 -3.05
N VAL A 48 -9.01 16.00 -3.10
CA VAL A 48 -9.99 16.01 -4.19
C VAL A 48 -9.67 17.21 -5.09
N GLY A 49 -8.60 17.17 -5.85
CA GLY A 49 -8.22 18.28 -6.73
C GLY A 49 -9.33 18.66 -7.72
N THR A 50 -9.43 19.95 -8.03
CA THR A 50 -10.24 20.42 -9.15
C THR A 50 -9.65 19.93 -10.47
N PRO A 51 -10.40 19.86 -11.58
CA PRO A 51 -9.87 19.54 -12.90
C PRO A 51 -8.65 20.39 -13.28
N GLN A 52 -8.64 21.68 -12.91
CA GLN A 52 -7.53 22.60 -13.16
C GLN A 52 -6.27 22.23 -12.37
N GLU A 53 -6.43 21.87 -11.09
CA GLU A 53 -5.31 21.42 -10.26
C GLU A 53 -4.72 20.08 -10.75
N ILE A 54 -5.59 19.16 -11.17
CA ILE A 54 -5.17 17.87 -11.75
C ILE A 54 -4.41 18.10 -13.05
N ALA A 55 -4.88 18.98 -13.93
CA ALA A 55 -4.18 19.37 -15.14
C ALA A 55 -2.81 19.99 -14.83
N ALA A 56 -2.72 20.87 -13.82
CA ALA A 56 -1.45 21.47 -13.39
C ALA A 56 -0.45 20.43 -12.89
N TYR A 57 -0.89 19.37 -12.18
CA TYR A 57 -0.04 18.25 -11.79
C TYR A 57 0.42 17.43 -13.00
N ALA A 58 -0.48 17.20 -13.97
CA ALA A 58 -0.12 16.52 -15.20
C ALA A 58 0.95 17.30 -15.98
N ASP A 59 0.76 18.59 -16.19
CA ASP A 59 1.71 19.47 -16.88
C ASP A 59 3.07 19.47 -16.18
N ARG A 60 3.09 19.50 -14.85
CA ARG A 60 4.34 19.44 -14.09
C ARG A 60 5.00 18.08 -14.26
N ALA A 61 4.25 16.99 -14.18
CA ALA A 61 4.76 15.64 -14.38
C ALA A 61 5.32 15.43 -15.80
N LEU A 62 4.67 16.01 -16.82
CA LEU A 62 5.16 15.96 -18.20
C LEU A 62 6.48 16.72 -18.37
N ARG A 63 6.64 17.92 -17.78
CA ARG A 63 7.90 18.67 -17.80
C ARG A 63 9.05 17.95 -17.11
N HIS A 64 8.78 17.19 -16.05
CA HIS A 64 9.79 16.41 -15.33
C HIS A 64 10.13 15.07 -16.00
N GLY A 65 9.33 14.62 -16.96
CA GLY A 65 9.39 13.28 -17.51
C GLY A 65 8.91 12.20 -16.51
N ARG A 66 8.60 11.01 -17.02
CA ARG A 66 8.15 9.88 -16.20
C ARG A 66 9.31 9.32 -15.36
N ARG A 67 9.25 9.49 -14.06
CA ARG A 67 10.22 8.98 -13.07
C ARG A 67 9.62 7.96 -12.12
N CYS A 68 8.29 7.80 -12.14
CA CYS A 68 7.56 6.87 -11.29
C CYS A 68 7.31 5.54 -11.98
N SER A 69 7.20 4.48 -11.19
CA SER A 69 6.79 3.15 -11.62
C SER A 69 5.26 2.97 -11.59
N SER A 70 4.54 3.90 -10.95
CA SER A 70 3.08 3.88 -10.91
C SER A 70 2.46 5.25 -10.68
N VAL A 71 1.20 5.40 -11.13
CA VAL A 71 0.28 6.45 -10.65
C VAL A 71 -0.77 5.74 -9.82
N VAL A 72 -1.00 6.17 -8.57
CA VAL A 72 -1.92 5.49 -7.65
C VAL A 72 -2.64 6.48 -6.74
N GLY A 73 -3.92 6.26 -6.45
CA GLY A 73 -4.71 7.08 -5.56
C GLY A 73 -6.21 6.87 -5.76
N SER A 74 -7.01 7.85 -5.34
CA SER A 74 -8.46 7.86 -5.57
C SER A 74 -8.77 7.70 -7.06
N ALA A 75 -9.67 6.78 -7.39
CA ALA A 75 -9.95 6.41 -8.78
C ALA A 75 -10.35 7.61 -9.65
N ASP A 76 -11.20 8.50 -9.12
CA ASP A 76 -11.67 9.69 -9.86
C ASP A 76 -10.51 10.62 -10.24
N VAL A 77 -9.60 10.86 -9.30
CA VAL A 77 -8.46 11.77 -9.51
C VAL A 77 -7.41 11.12 -10.41
N VAL A 78 -7.09 9.84 -10.19
CA VAL A 78 -6.12 9.11 -11.01
C VAL A 78 -6.62 8.93 -12.44
N THR A 79 -7.92 8.71 -12.64
CA THR A 79 -8.52 8.63 -13.98
C THR A 79 -8.28 9.92 -14.76
N GLN A 80 -8.60 11.07 -14.17
CA GLN A 80 -8.39 12.37 -14.81
C GLN A 80 -6.90 12.64 -15.07
N LEU A 81 -6.05 12.42 -14.06
CA LEU A 81 -4.61 12.60 -14.20
C LEU A 81 -4.03 11.72 -15.32
N TRP A 82 -4.44 10.47 -15.39
CA TRP A 82 -4.01 9.54 -16.43
C TRP A 82 -4.48 9.94 -17.83
N GLN A 83 -5.70 10.46 -17.96
CA GLN A 83 -6.20 10.99 -19.25
C GLN A 83 -5.26 12.07 -19.81
N HIS A 84 -4.71 12.96 -18.96
CA HIS A 84 -3.73 13.97 -19.37
C HIS A 84 -2.34 13.39 -19.69
N LEU A 85 -1.90 12.38 -18.92
CA LEU A 85 -0.53 11.82 -19.04
C LEU A 85 -0.41 10.79 -20.18
N ARG A 86 -1.44 9.99 -20.43
CA ARG A 86 -1.42 8.87 -21.37
C ARG A 86 -0.91 9.20 -22.77
N PRO A 87 -1.27 10.35 -23.39
CA PRO A 87 -0.82 10.68 -24.74
C PRO A 87 0.70 10.86 -24.84
N TYR A 88 1.36 11.19 -23.73
CA TYR A 88 2.78 11.56 -23.70
C TYR A 88 3.66 10.50 -23.03
N TRP A 89 3.14 9.74 -22.09
CA TRP A 89 3.89 8.72 -21.35
C TRP A 89 3.87 7.35 -22.02
N GLY A 90 3.05 7.19 -23.06
CA GLY A 90 2.88 5.93 -23.78
C GLY A 90 2.03 4.91 -23.01
N PRO A 91 2.02 3.66 -23.48
CA PRO A 91 1.19 2.62 -22.87
C PRO A 91 1.66 2.28 -21.46
N ALA A 92 0.71 2.07 -20.56
CA ALA A 92 0.97 1.46 -19.27
C ALA A 92 1.19 -0.05 -19.44
N ARG A 93 2.03 -0.64 -18.59
CA ARG A 93 2.18 -2.09 -18.51
C ARG A 93 0.88 -2.76 -18.05
N GLU A 94 0.22 -2.14 -17.07
CA GLU A 94 -1.04 -2.60 -16.51
C GLU A 94 -1.85 -1.43 -15.97
N ILE A 95 -3.16 -1.49 -16.14
CA ILE A 95 -4.10 -0.56 -15.51
C ILE A 95 -5.03 -1.37 -14.62
N ARG A 96 -5.12 -0.99 -13.35
CA ARG A 96 -6.06 -1.54 -12.35
C ARG A 96 -7.10 -0.47 -12.04
N PRO A 97 -8.19 -0.40 -12.81
CA PRO A 97 -9.13 0.72 -12.75
C PRO A 97 -9.98 0.70 -11.49
N VAL A 98 -10.18 -0.48 -10.92
CA VAL A 98 -11.05 -0.70 -9.76
C VAL A 98 -10.27 -1.44 -8.68
N GLN A 99 -9.95 -0.73 -7.61
CA GLN A 99 -9.32 -1.29 -6.41
C GLN A 99 -10.11 -0.80 -5.19
N PRO A 100 -11.09 -1.59 -4.67
CA PRO A 100 -11.82 -1.23 -3.47
C PRO A 100 -10.86 -0.84 -2.34
N LEU A 101 -11.04 0.38 -1.81
CA LEU A 101 -10.43 0.81 -0.56
C LEU A 101 -11.32 0.35 0.57
N MET A 102 -10.78 -0.49 1.44
CA MET A 102 -11.51 -1.08 2.55
C MET A 102 -10.91 -0.65 3.88
N ALA A 103 -11.74 -0.51 4.91
CA ALA A 103 -11.29 -0.11 6.24
C ALA A 103 -12.11 -0.76 7.34
N ILE A 104 -11.49 -0.83 8.53
CA ILE A 104 -12.10 -1.25 9.78
C ILE A 104 -11.60 -0.34 10.91
N SER A 105 -12.53 0.12 11.78
CA SER A 105 -12.24 0.94 12.97
C SER A 105 -12.75 0.32 14.27
N GLY A 106 -13.57 -0.72 14.17
CA GLY A 106 -14.07 -1.52 15.29
C GLY A 106 -13.34 -2.85 15.42
N PRO A 107 -13.78 -3.72 16.35
CA PRO A 107 -13.22 -5.05 16.50
C PRO A 107 -13.49 -5.91 15.26
N PRO A 108 -12.61 -6.87 14.95
CA PRO A 108 -12.86 -7.86 13.91
C PRO A 108 -14.13 -8.68 14.17
N ARG A 109 -14.70 -9.22 13.09
CA ARG A 109 -15.92 -10.05 13.14
C ARG A 109 -15.66 -11.55 13.27
N VAL A 110 -14.40 -11.96 13.25
CA VAL A 110 -13.98 -13.36 13.42
C VAL A 110 -12.90 -13.43 14.48
N GLU A 111 -12.79 -14.59 15.11
CA GLU A 111 -11.71 -14.86 16.07
C GLU A 111 -10.34 -14.67 15.40
N PRO A 112 -9.40 -13.98 16.05
CA PRO A 112 -8.06 -13.80 15.53
C PRO A 112 -7.28 -15.12 15.57
N ASP A 113 -6.40 -15.30 14.59
CA ASP A 113 -5.45 -16.39 14.60
C ASP A 113 -4.36 -16.11 15.65
N ALA A 114 -4.34 -16.89 16.73
CA ALA A 114 -3.40 -16.74 17.84
C ALA A 114 -1.92 -17.01 17.42
N GLY A 115 -1.70 -17.68 16.28
CA GLY A 115 -0.37 -17.90 15.73
C GLY A 115 0.20 -16.67 14.99
N VAL A 116 -0.62 -15.69 14.65
CA VAL A 116 -0.18 -14.47 13.97
C VAL A 116 0.37 -13.48 15.00
N ARG A 117 1.61 -13.09 14.81
CA ARG A 117 2.34 -12.15 15.68
C ARG A 117 3.30 -11.29 14.89
N ARG A 118 3.90 -10.32 15.54
CA ARG A 118 5.00 -9.55 14.94
C ARG A 118 6.19 -10.46 14.68
N VAL A 119 6.79 -10.27 13.52
CA VAL A 119 8.01 -10.95 13.12
C VAL A 119 9.20 -10.36 13.87
N ARG A 120 10.12 -11.21 14.33
CA ARG A 120 11.35 -10.81 14.99
C ARG A 120 12.48 -10.63 13.98
N LEU A 121 13.53 -9.90 14.37
CA LEU A 121 14.69 -9.65 13.49
C LEU A 121 15.45 -10.91 13.11
N ASP A 122 15.50 -11.90 14.00
CA ASP A 122 16.13 -13.20 13.75
C ASP A 122 15.30 -14.10 12.81
N GLU A 123 14.07 -13.70 12.45
CA GLU A 123 13.17 -14.44 11.55
C GLU A 123 13.13 -13.86 10.11
N ILE A 124 13.96 -12.86 9.81
CA ILE A 124 13.95 -12.22 8.47
C ILE A 124 14.22 -13.24 7.37
N ASP A 125 15.12 -14.18 7.58
CA ASP A 125 15.45 -15.22 6.59
C ASP A 125 14.30 -16.20 6.34
N ILE A 126 13.40 -16.36 7.31
CA ILE A 126 12.16 -17.14 7.18
C ILE A 126 11.09 -16.31 6.45
N LEU A 127 11.00 -15.00 6.75
CA LEU A 127 9.98 -14.11 6.18
C LEU A 127 10.27 -13.75 4.71
N LEU A 128 11.54 -13.57 4.35
CA LEU A 128 11.95 -13.02 3.07
C LEU A 128 11.47 -13.84 1.86
N PRO A 129 11.54 -15.19 1.84
CA PRO A 129 11.02 -16.00 0.73
C PRO A 129 9.51 -15.75 0.48
N ALA A 130 8.70 -15.70 1.56
CA ALA A 130 7.27 -15.42 1.45
C ALA A 130 6.99 -13.98 0.95
N SER A 131 7.83 -13.02 1.33
CA SER A 131 7.73 -11.64 0.86
C SER A 131 8.08 -11.52 -0.62
N ILE A 132 9.10 -12.24 -1.08
CA ILE A 132 9.48 -12.31 -2.50
C ILE A 132 8.36 -12.98 -3.32
N ALA A 133 7.83 -14.11 -2.85
CA ALA A 133 6.73 -14.82 -3.51
C ALA A 133 5.50 -13.90 -3.66
N MET A 134 5.08 -13.27 -2.57
CA MET A 134 3.98 -12.31 -2.57
C MET A 134 4.20 -11.17 -3.58
N PHE A 135 5.37 -10.54 -3.55
CA PHE A 135 5.68 -9.43 -4.45
C PHE A 135 5.65 -9.87 -5.92
N THR A 136 6.24 -11.03 -6.22
CA THR A 136 6.26 -11.58 -7.58
C THR A 136 4.87 -11.92 -8.08
N GLU A 137 4.01 -12.52 -7.23
CA GLU A 137 2.62 -12.81 -7.58
C GLU A 137 1.80 -11.54 -7.82
N GLU A 138 2.00 -10.48 -7.02
CA GLU A 138 1.21 -9.27 -7.12
C GLU A 138 1.67 -8.31 -8.22
N VAL A 139 2.99 -8.17 -8.39
CA VAL A 139 3.58 -7.18 -9.31
C VAL A 139 3.99 -7.78 -10.64
N GLY A 140 4.13 -9.11 -10.73
CA GLY A 140 4.50 -9.82 -11.95
C GLY A 140 5.99 -9.75 -12.29
N VAL A 141 6.82 -9.18 -11.41
CA VAL A 141 8.28 -9.09 -11.56
C VAL A 141 8.97 -9.48 -10.26
N SER A 142 10.15 -10.08 -10.37
CA SER A 142 10.92 -10.44 -9.17
C SER A 142 11.56 -9.21 -8.53
N PRO A 143 11.47 -9.04 -7.20
CA PRO A 143 12.17 -7.96 -6.51
C PRO A 143 13.68 -8.21 -6.37
N LEU A 144 14.18 -9.33 -6.89
CA LEU A 144 15.62 -9.67 -6.87
C LEU A 144 16.37 -9.10 -8.07
N ALA A 145 15.67 -8.49 -9.04
CA ALA A 145 16.29 -7.90 -10.22
C ALA A 145 17.15 -6.68 -9.85
N GLY A 146 18.31 -6.57 -10.47
CA GLY A 146 19.24 -5.43 -10.33
C GLY A 146 20.30 -5.64 -9.25
N ASP A 147 19.97 -5.56 -7.99
CA ASP A 147 20.90 -5.61 -6.84
C ASP A 147 20.92 -6.96 -6.09
N GLY A 148 20.36 -8.00 -6.68
CA GLY A 148 20.21 -9.31 -6.03
C GLY A 148 19.21 -9.30 -4.86
N GLY A 149 18.35 -8.27 -4.77
CA GLY A 149 17.34 -8.15 -3.74
C GLY A 149 17.79 -7.43 -2.46
N ALA A 150 18.96 -6.81 -2.45
CA ALA A 150 19.50 -6.13 -1.27
C ALA A 150 18.57 -5.00 -0.80
N ALA A 151 18.07 -4.17 -1.71
CA ALA A 151 17.12 -3.10 -1.40
C ALA A 151 15.77 -3.65 -0.89
N TYR A 152 15.29 -4.74 -1.47
CA TYR A 152 14.06 -5.38 -1.01
C TYR A 152 14.22 -5.99 0.40
N ARG A 153 15.34 -6.68 0.65
CA ARG A 153 15.69 -7.19 1.98
C ARG A 153 15.77 -6.06 3.02
N ALA A 154 16.43 -4.95 2.67
CA ALA A 154 16.52 -3.79 3.56
C ALA A 154 15.13 -3.22 3.90
N ARG A 155 14.23 -3.14 2.92
CA ARG A 155 12.82 -2.74 3.14
C ARG A 155 12.08 -3.69 4.08
N VAL A 156 12.18 -5.01 3.86
CA VAL A 156 11.55 -6.02 4.74
C VAL A 156 12.12 -5.90 6.15
N THR A 157 13.44 -5.75 6.29
CA THR A 157 14.11 -5.58 7.59
C THR A 157 13.60 -4.34 8.32
N GLU A 158 13.37 -3.23 7.62
CA GLU A 158 12.84 -2.00 8.23
C GLU A 158 11.40 -2.17 8.71
N LEU A 159 10.55 -2.89 7.97
CA LEU A 159 9.20 -3.23 8.42
C LEU A 159 9.21 -4.10 9.67
N VAL A 160 10.11 -5.07 9.75
CA VAL A 160 10.28 -5.91 10.95
C VAL A 160 10.79 -5.07 12.13
N ARG A 161 11.84 -4.25 11.92
CA ARG A 161 12.41 -3.40 12.96
C ARG A 161 11.40 -2.40 13.52
N SER A 162 10.53 -1.87 12.68
CA SER A 162 9.47 -0.94 13.10
C SER A 162 8.23 -1.64 13.68
N GLY A 163 8.24 -2.98 13.84
CA GLY A 163 7.12 -3.75 14.37
C GLY A 163 5.90 -3.79 13.46
N ARG A 164 6.08 -3.58 12.15
CA ARG A 164 5.02 -3.47 11.14
C ARG A 164 4.87 -4.70 10.25
N ALA A 165 5.65 -5.75 10.48
CA ALA A 165 5.54 -7.03 9.79
C ALA A 165 4.90 -8.06 10.73
N PHE A 166 3.87 -8.76 10.24
CA PHE A 166 3.12 -9.77 10.97
C PHE A 166 3.15 -11.08 10.20
N ALA A 167 3.31 -12.19 10.90
CA ALA A 167 3.25 -13.52 10.29
C ALA A 167 2.80 -14.60 11.27
N ARG A 168 2.21 -15.67 10.71
CA ARG A 168 2.14 -16.99 11.33
C ARG A 168 3.27 -17.84 10.75
N ILE A 169 4.15 -18.29 11.61
CA ILE A 169 5.32 -19.11 11.24
C ILE A 169 5.20 -20.45 11.95
N GLU A 170 5.22 -21.56 11.19
CA GLU A 170 5.17 -22.92 11.69
C GLU A 170 6.21 -23.78 10.99
N GLY A 171 6.98 -24.55 11.75
CA GLY A 171 8.01 -25.43 11.20
C GLY A 171 9.02 -24.70 10.31
N GLY A 172 9.35 -23.45 10.61
CA GLY A 172 10.25 -22.61 9.81
C GLY A 172 9.65 -22.10 8.50
N ARG A 173 8.33 -22.20 8.29
CA ARG A 173 7.62 -21.69 7.11
C ARG A 173 6.59 -20.64 7.48
N VAL A 174 6.46 -19.62 6.64
CA VAL A 174 5.40 -18.62 6.74
C VAL A 174 4.10 -19.21 6.19
N ILE A 175 3.07 -19.30 7.02
CA ILE A 175 1.73 -19.74 6.62
C ILE A 175 0.88 -18.56 6.16
N PHE A 176 0.96 -17.46 6.91
CA PHE A 176 0.29 -16.20 6.63
C PHE A 176 1.25 -15.05 6.92
N LYS A 177 1.22 -14.00 6.13
CA LYS A 177 1.88 -12.72 6.43
C LYS A 177 1.05 -11.52 6.00
N ALA A 178 1.28 -10.41 6.66
CA ALA A 178 0.83 -9.09 6.26
C ALA A 178 1.79 -8.03 6.82
N GLU A 179 1.77 -6.83 6.25
CA GLU A 179 2.61 -5.73 6.70
C GLU A 179 1.84 -4.41 6.70
N VAL A 180 2.18 -3.50 7.63
CA VAL A 180 1.70 -2.12 7.63
C VAL A 180 2.71 -1.26 6.88
N GLY A 181 2.41 -0.96 5.63
CA GLY A 181 3.30 -0.21 4.75
C GLY A 181 3.33 1.29 5.01
N ALA A 182 2.22 1.84 5.52
CA ALA A 182 2.10 3.25 5.85
C ALA A 182 1.25 3.44 7.11
N ALA A 183 1.61 4.42 7.95
CA ALA A 183 0.88 4.70 9.18
C ALA A 183 0.97 6.18 9.57
N THR A 184 -0.15 6.68 10.08
CA THR A 184 -0.31 7.94 10.80
C THR A 184 -0.93 7.63 12.16
N GLU A 185 -1.12 8.62 13.03
CA GLU A 185 -1.81 8.42 14.32
C GLU A 185 -3.29 8.04 14.15
N GLN A 186 -3.92 8.42 13.03
CA GLN A 186 -5.34 8.21 12.79
C GLN A 186 -5.63 6.93 12.00
N ALA A 187 -4.73 6.52 11.10
CA ALA A 187 -4.95 5.38 10.23
C ALA A 187 -3.65 4.73 9.79
N CYS A 188 -3.70 3.42 9.58
CA CYS A 188 -2.64 2.69 8.91
C CYS A 188 -3.16 1.94 7.69
N GLN A 189 -2.23 1.56 6.81
CA GLN A 189 -2.56 0.85 5.57
C GLN A 189 -1.78 -0.47 5.51
N VAL A 190 -2.53 -1.56 5.50
CA VAL A 190 -2.00 -2.93 5.35
C VAL A 190 -1.76 -3.20 3.87
N GLN A 191 -0.68 -3.88 3.60
CA GLN A 191 -0.27 -4.35 2.28
C GLN A 191 0.42 -5.69 2.39
N GLY A 192 0.75 -6.31 1.25
CA GLY A 192 1.55 -7.54 1.21
C GLY A 192 0.92 -8.70 1.98
N VAL A 193 -0.40 -8.79 1.98
CA VAL A 193 -1.13 -9.92 2.57
C VAL A 193 -0.92 -11.15 1.70
N TRP A 194 -0.44 -12.21 2.31
CA TRP A 194 -0.15 -13.44 1.59
C TRP A 194 -0.42 -14.67 2.45
N VAL A 195 -0.95 -15.69 1.81
CA VAL A 195 -1.16 -17.03 2.39
C VAL A 195 -0.35 -18.02 1.57
N HIS A 196 0.40 -18.88 2.26
CA HIS A 196 1.15 -19.96 1.62
C HIS A 196 0.24 -20.79 0.70
N PRO A 197 0.65 -21.14 -0.53
CA PRO A 197 -0.21 -21.81 -1.51
C PRO A 197 -0.94 -23.04 -0.96
N GLU A 198 -0.25 -23.90 -0.20
CA GLU A 198 -0.83 -25.11 0.41
C GLU A 198 -1.95 -24.83 1.44
N PHE A 199 -2.03 -23.59 1.97
CA PHE A 199 -3.03 -23.19 2.97
C PHE A 199 -4.12 -22.30 2.40
N ARG A 200 -4.11 -22.04 1.09
CA ARG A 200 -5.16 -21.27 0.42
C ARG A 200 -6.47 -22.05 0.38
N GLY A 201 -7.58 -21.37 0.46
CA GLY A 201 -8.91 -22.01 0.52
C GLY A 201 -9.28 -22.60 1.88
N LEU A 202 -8.34 -22.70 2.84
CA LEU A 202 -8.56 -23.25 4.18
C LEU A 202 -9.04 -22.22 5.21
N GLY A 203 -9.39 -21.01 4.78
CA GLY A 203 -9.95 -19.97 5.66
C GLY A 203 -8.93 -19.20 6.50
N VAL A 204 -7.63 -19.35 6.27
CA VAL A 204 -6.54 -18.75 7.06
C VAL A 204 -6.52 -17.22 7.00
N ALA A 205 -6.89 -16.62 5.87
CA ALA A 205 -6.71 -15.19 5.64
C ALA A 205 -7.57 -14.30 6.56
N ALA A 206 -8.83 -14.67 6.84
CA ALA A 206 -9.72 -13.83 7.64
C ALA A 206 -9.30 -13.79 9.13
N PRO A 207 -9.03 -14.91 9.81
CA PRO A 207 -8.46 -14.91 11.17
C PRO A 207 -7.08 -14.24 11.24
N GLY A 208 -6.23 -14.44 10.22
CA GLY A 208 -4.94 -13.78 10.14
C GLY A 208 -5.07 -12.25 10.07
N MET A 209 -5.98 -11.74 9.23
CA MET A 209 -6.26 -10.32 9.16
C MET A 209 -6.91 -9.78 10.43
N ALA A 210 -7.74 -10.56 11.12
CA ALA A 210 -8.29 -10.18 12.41
C ALA A 210 -7.20 -9.93 13.45
N ALA A 211 -6.21 -10.80 13.53
CA ALA A 211 -5.05 -10.64 14.41
C ALA A 211 -4.24 -9.37 14.05
N VAL A 212 -3.98 -9.14 12.75
CA VAL A 212 -3.29 -7.93 12.28
C VAL A 212 -4.08 -6.66 12.65
N VAL A 213 -5.40 -6.66 12.53
CA VAL A 213 -6.25 -5.52 12.91
C VAL A 213 -6.11 -5.24 14.40
N ILE A 214 -6.25 -6.23 15.28
CA ILE A 214 -6.13 -6.07 16.73
C ILE A 214 -4.77 -5.50 17.11
N GLU A 215 -3.69 -6.10 16.60
CA GLU A 215 -2.34 -5.63 16.91
C GLU A 215 -2.06 -4.22 16.37
N SER A 216 -2.62 -3.89 15.19
CA SER A 216 -2.48 -2.56 14.62
C SER A 216 -3.26 -1.51 15.39
N GLN A 217 -4.51 -1.81 15.77
CA GLN A 217 -5.33 -0.90 16.57
C GLN A 217 -4.76 -0.66 17.97
N LYS A 218 -4.15 -1.67 18.57
CA LYS A 218 -3.51 -1.57 19.88
C LYS A 218 -2.29 -0.63 19.90
N SER A 219 -1.54 -0.53 18.81
CA SER A 219 -0.19 0.03 18.87
C SER A 219 0.25 0.87 17.69
N ILE A 220 -0.55 0.98 16.62
CA ILE A 220 -0.19 1.73 15.41
C ILE A 220 -1.22 2.83 15.15
N ALA A 221 -2.47 2.47 14.88
CA ALA A 221 -3.54 3.44 14.58
C ALA A 221 -4.92 2.83 14.77
N PRO A 222 -5.95 3.61 15.17
CA PRO A 222 -7.30 3.12 15.41
C PRO A 222 -8.02 2.64 14.15
N VAL A 223 -7.66 3.16 12.97
CA VAL A 223 -8.27 2.75 11.70
C VAL A 223 -7.25 1.95 10.90
N VAL A 224 -7.63 0.72 10.54
CA VAL A 224 -6.82 -0.14 9.65
C VAL A 224 -7.46 -0.17 8.28
N SER A 225 -6.70 0.14 7.24
CA SER A 225 -7.17 0.18 5.86
C SER A 225 -6.30 -0.68 4.94
N LEU A 226 -6.83 -1.01 3.79
CA LEU A 226 -6.13 -1.64 2.67
C LEU A 226 -6.87 -1.31 1.37
N TYR A 227 -6.21 -1.50 0.23
CA TYR A 227 -6.90 -1.60 -1.05
C TYR A 227 -6.53 -2.91 -1.74
N VAL A 228 -7.41 -3.42 -2.57
CA VAL A 228 -7.31 -4.75 -3.17
C VAL A 228 -7.82 -4.71 -4.60
N ASN A 229 -7.20 -5.48 -5.50
CA ASN A 229 -7.70 -5.60 -6.87
C ASN A 229 -9.12 -6.18 -6.89
N ASP A 230 -10.01 -5.63 -7.70
CA ASP A 230 -11.40 -6.06 -7.80
C ASP A 230 -11.56 -7.52 -8.20
N PHE A 231 -10.65 -8.01 -9.05
CA PHE A 231 -10.62 -9.41 -9.49
C PHE A 231 -10.11 -10.38 -8.41
N ASN A 232 -9.50 -9.91 -7.32
CA ASN A 232 -9.05 -10.77 -6.22
C ASN A 232 -10.22 -11.09 -5.27
N LEU A 233 -11.18 -11.85 -5.79
CA LEU A 233 -12.40 -12.22 -5.05
C LEU A 233 -12.11 -12.96 -3.74
N PRO A 234 -11.14 -13.89 -3.64
CA PRO A 234 -10.81 -14.55 -2.39
C PRO A 234 -10.33 -13.58 -1.30
N ALA A 235 -9.45 -12.63 -1.64
CA ALA A 235 -8.97 -11.65 -0.69
C ALA A 235 -10.09 -10.70 -0.23
N ARG A 236 -10.92 -10.21 -1.15
CA ARG A 236 -12.08 -9.37 -0.83
C ARG A 236 -13.06 -10.07 0.11
N ALA A 237 -13.34 -11.35 -0.13
CA ALA A 237 -14.20 -12.15 0.74
C ALA A 237 -13.59 -12.31 2.14
N ALA A 238 -12.28 -12.58 2.24
CA ALA A 238 -11.57 -12.69 3.51
C ALA A 238 -11.61 -11.37 4.30
N TYR A 239 -11.38 -10.23 3.65
CA TYR A 239 -11.43 -8.91 4.30
C TYR A 239 -12.83 -8.55 4.80
N ARG A 240 -13.89 -8.76 3.99
CA ARG A 240 -15.28 -8.56 4.44
C ARG A 240 -15.61 -9.46 5.64
N ARG A 241 -15.15 -10.71 5.61
CA ARG A 241 -15.34 -11.67 6.70
C ARG A 241 -14.60 -11.21 7.98
N ALA A 242 -13.41 -10.64 7.86
CA ALA A 242 -12.70 -10.05 8.98
C ALA A 242 -13.36 -8.78 9.54
N GLY A 243 -14.27 -8.15 8.79
CA GLY A 243 -15.03 -6.97 9.23
C GLY A 243 -14.70 -5.68 8.48
N PHE A 244 -13.85 -5.72 7.45
CA PHE A 244 -13.59 -4.55 6.61
C PHE A 244 -14.81 -4.19 5.77
N ALA A 245 -15.10 -2.88 5.69
CA ALA A 245 -16.11 -2.31 4.81
C ALA A 245 -15.45 -1.51 3.68
N GLU A 246 -16.08 -1.47 2.52
CA GLU A 246 -15.64 -0.61 1.41
C GLU A 246 -15.95 0.84 1.74
N VAL A 247 -14.94 1.72 1.63
CA VAL A 247 -15.02 3.14 2.01
C VAL A 247 -14.60 4.07 0.88
N GLY A 248 -14.24 3.52 -0.27
CA GLY A 248 -13.82 4.26 -1.46
C GLY A 248 -13.24 3.34 -2.51
N GLN A 249 -12.69 3.95 -3.53
CA GLN A 249 -12.09 3.23 -4.64
C GLN A 249 -10.77 3.87 -5.05
N PHE A 250 -9.75 3.04 -5.21
CA PHE A 250 -8.46 3.41 -5.79
C PHE A 250 -8.34 2.93 -7.23
N MET A 251 -7.41 3.53 -7.94
CA MET A 251 -6.93 3.12 -9.25
C MET A 251 -5.41 3.14 -9.25
N SER A 252 -4.81 2.20 -9.97
CA SER A 252 -3.37 2.19 -10.24
C SER A 252 -3.09 2.06 -11.72
N VAL A 253 -2.10 2.82 -12.20
CA VAL A 253 -1.51 2.71 -13.54
C VAL A 253 -0.05 2.30 -13.33
N LEU A 254 0.37 1.15 -13.83
CA LEU A 254 1.70 0.56 -13.63
C LEU A 254 2.52 0.64 -14.93
N PHE A 255 3.83 0.91 -14.80
CA PHE A 255 4.77 1.06 -15.91
C PHE A 255 5.88 0.03 -15.90
#